data_04d749db526df361d606b6eee612891a
#
_entry.id   04d749db526df361d606b6eee612891a
#
_cell.length_a   1.000
_cell.length_b   1.000
_cell.length_c   1.000
_cell.angle_alpha   90.00
_cell.angle_beta   90.00
_cell.angle_gamma   90.00
#
_symmetry.space_group_name_H-M   'P 1'
#
loop_
_entity.id
_entity.type
_entity.pdbx_description
1 polymer ?
#
loop_
_entity_poly.entity_id
_entity_poly.type
_entity_poly.pdbx_seq_one_letter_code
_entity_poly.pdbx_strand_id
1 'polypeptide(L)'
;MTNPPSRSVRSSGRARLRKLLSLLSAGAVAIGLAVAVTAPADAASTLGASAAERGGRYFGAAIAAGRLGDSTYVSILNREFNSVTPENEMKWDATEPQRGNFTYTNANRIVNHALGQGMKIRGHALLWHAQQPGWAQGLSGSTLRDAAINHVTQVATYFRGKIHSWDVVNEAFADGGSGGRRDSNLQRTGNDWIEAAFRAARAADPGAKLCYNDYNTDGVNAKSTGIYNMVRDFKSRGVPIDCVGFQSHLGNSVSGDYQANLQRFADLGVDVQITELDVAQGSNQANVYATVTRACLAVSRCAGITVWGIRDSDSWRTGENPLLFDASGNKKAAYTSTLNALNGGSTNPTPTPTPGQVDTNAWYVLVNRNSGKALDVYNLSTADGGRITQWARNNGNQQQWQFVDSGGGYYRVKSRHSGKVVDVSNFSTANGGAIVQWADLNGTNQQWRLADSAGGYVRLINRNSNKALEVQGASTADGANIVQYDDWGGNNQQWQLSRVG
;
A
#
# COMPACT_ATOMS: atom_id res chain seq x y z
N MET A 1 -71.87 -24.09 -35.85
CA MET A 1 -72.24 -25.43 -36.15
C MET A 1 -71.27 -26.34 -35.45
N THR A 2 -71.77 -26.89 -34.36
CA THR A 2 -71.79 -28.21 -33.86
C THR A 2 -70.53 -28.85 -33.36
N ASN A 3 -70.46 -28.83 -32.03
CA ASN A 3 -69.93 -29.90 -31.15
C ASN A 3 -70.57 -31.28 -31.39
N PRO A 4 -70.27 -32.33 -30.67
CA PRO A 4 -69.15 -33.04 -30.01
C PRO A 4 -69.23 -34.59 -30.36
N PRO A 5 -69.06 -35.63 -29.55
CA PRO A 5 -68.50 -35.82 -28.19
C PRO A 5 -67.61 -37.10 -27.99
N SER A 6 -66.92 -37.21 -26.89
CA SER A 6 -66.97 -38.11 -25.73
C SER A 6 -66.72 -39.65 -25.83
N ARG A 7 -66.23 -40.16 -24.75
CA ARG A 7 -66.32 -41.39 -23.89
C ARG A 7 -65.04 -42.22 -23.86
N SER A 8 -64.40 -42.31 -22.74
CA SER A 8 -64.54 -43.14 -21.54
C SER A 8 -64.60 -44.65 -21.81
N VAL A 9 -63.76 -45.46 -21.16
CA VAL A 9 -64.12 -46.70 -20.47
C VAL A 9 -62.99 -47.07 -19.45
N ARG A 10 -63.44 -47.43 -18.28
CA ARG A 10 -62.77 -48.01 -17.09
C ARG A 10 -62.46 -49.49 -17.30
N SER A 11 -61.49 -50.03 -16.52
CA SER A 11 -61.58 -51.24 -15.73
C SER A 11 -60.36 -51.42 -14.86
N SER A 12 -60.42 -51.38 -13.63
CA SER A 12 -60.63 -52.31 -12.49
C SER A 12 -59.84 -53.62 -12.57
N GLY A 13 -58.99 -53.85 -11.60
CA GLY A 13 -58.33 -55.11 -11.31
C GLY A 13 -57.65 -55.10 -9.95
N ARG A 14 -58.34 -55.63 -8.98
CA ARG A 14 -57.93 -55.81 -7.57
C ARG A 14 -56.96 -56.98 -7.37
N ALA A 15 -56.14 -56.87 -6.31
CA ALA A 15 -55.73 -57.80 -5.29
C ALA A 15 -54.51 -58.71 -5.56
N ARG A 16 -53.49 -58.64 -4.73
CA ARG A 16 -53.37 -59.52 -3.52
C ARG A 16 -52.14 -59.16 -2.68
N LEU A 17 -52.44 -59.08 -1.43
CA LEU A 17 -51.61 -58.99 -0.26
C LEU A 17 -50.69 -60.20 -0.11
N ARG A 18 -49.36 -59.99 0.09
CA ARG A 18 -48.50 -60.90 0.86
C ARG A 18 -47.54 -60.17 1.71
N LYS A 19 -47.68 -60.30 3.02
CA LYS A 19 -46.74 -59.88 4.08
C LYS A 19 -45.43 -60.65 3.98
N LEU A 20 -44.32 -60.02 4.11
CA LEU A 20 -43.10 -60.56 4.65
C LEU A 20 -42.39 -59.46 5.47
N LEU A 21 -42.33 -59.75 6.77
CA LEU A 21 -41.46 -59.04 7.72
C LEU A 21 -39.99 -59.33 7.37
N SER A 22 -39.14 -58.33 7.36
CA SER A 22 -37.75 -58.49 7.74
C SER A 22 -37.10 -57.13 8.08
N LEU A 23 -36.72 -56.95 9.33
CA LEU A 23 -35.61 -56.30 9.97
C LEU A 23 -35.20 -54.92 9.45
N LEU A 24 -35.51 -53.91 10.29
CA LEU A 24 -34.83 -52.62 10.36
C LEU A 24 -33.38 -52.84 10.78
N SER A 25 -32.44 -52.51 9.92
CA SER A 25 -31.08 -52.10 10.30
C SER A 25 -30.96 -50.61 10.05
N ALA A 26 -30.92 -49.83 11.12
CA ALA A 26 -30.66 -48.39 11.09
C ALA A 26 -29.20 -48.16 10.72
N GLY A 27 -28.94 -47.89 9.45
CA GLY A 27 -27.64 -47.33 8.99
C GLY A 27 -27.65 -45.84 9.17
N ALA A 28 -26.98 -45.33 10.21
CA ALA A 28 -26.69 -43.91 10.34
C ALA A 28 -25.69 -43.52 9.25
N VAL A 29 -26.16 -42.82 8.22
CA VAL A 29 -25.29 -42.14 7.26
C VAL A 29 -24.82 -40.89 7.95
N ALA A 30 -23.59 -40.92 8.49
CA ALA A 30 -22.87 -39.74 8.91
C ALA A 30 -22.48 -38.97 7.64
N ILE A 31 -23.23 -37.91 7.32
CA ILE A 31 -22.79 -36.90 6.35
C ILE A 31 -21.66 -36.11 7.01
N GLY A 32 -20.43 -36.56 6.80
CA GLY A 32 -19.24 -35.77 7.14
C GLY A 32 -19.22 -34.53 6.27
N LEU A 33 -19.55 -33.35 6.82
CA LEU A 33 -19.20 -32.08 6.22
C LEU A 33 -17.68 -32.06 6.21
N ALA A 34 -17.06 -32.40 5.10
CA ALA A 34 -15.67 -32.05 4.83
C ALA A 34 -15.62 -30.52 4.67
N VAL A 35 -15.31 -29.83 5.75
CA VAL A 35 -14.85 -28.45 5.67
C VAL A 35 -13.52 -28.52 4.91
N ALA A 36 -13.57 -28.20 3.63
CA ALA A 36 -12.35 -27.96 2.87
C ALA A 36 -11.64 -26.76 3.51
N VAL A 37 -10.64 -27.03 4.32
CA VAL A 37 -9.68 -26.02 4.75
C VAL A 37 -8.92 -25.64 3.48
N THR A 38 -9.39 -24.59 2.80
CA THR A 38 -8.60 -23.97 1.74
C THR A 38 -7.31 -23.48 2.39
N ALA A 39 -6.16 -24.01 1.94
CA ALA A 39 -4.88 -23.41 2.30
C ALA A 39 -4.95 -21.90 2.00
N PRO A 40 -4.40 -21.05 2.88
CA PRO A 40 -4.36 -19.63 2.58
C PRO A 40 -3.67 -19.47 1.22
N ALA A 41 -4.33 -18.74 0.30
CA ALA A 41 -3.71 -18.41 -0.98
C ALA A 41 -2.41 -17.68 -0.69
N ASP A 42 -1.33 -18.07 -1.36
CA ASP A 42 -0.05 -17.37 -1.26
C ASP A 42 -0.28 -15.89 -1.56
N ALA A 43 0.31 -15.01 -0.73
CA ALA A 43 0.19 -13.57 -0.94
C ALA A 43 0.71 -13.18 -2.33
N ALA A 44 0.00 -12.29 -3.01
CA ALA A 44 0.40 -11.87 -4.35
C ALA A 44 1.81 -11.27 -4.35
N SER A 45 2.58 -11.59 -5.39
CA SER A 45 4.02 -11.28 -5.47
C SER A 45 4.35 -9.97 -6.19
N THR A 46 3.32 -9.24 -6.68
CA THR A 46 3.47 -7.98 -7.42
C THR A 46 2.58 -6.89 -6.85
N LEU A 47 2.95 -5.62 -7.04
CA LEU A 47 2.24 -4.48 -6.49
C LEU A 47 0.78 -4.40 -6.97
N GLY A 48 0.57 -4.54 -8.27
CA GLY A 48 -0.77 -4.48 -8.87
C GLY A 48 -1.68 -5.61 -8.44
N ALA A 49 -1.16 -6.85 -8.38
CA ALA A 49 -1.93 -8.00 -7.93
C ALA A 49 -2.28 -7.89 -6.44
N SER A 50 -1.29 -7.54 -5.61
CA SER A 50 -1.51 -7.34 -4.17
C SER A 50 -2.54 -6.23 -3.88
N ALA A 51 -2.51 -5.12 -4.63
CA ALA A 51 -3.51 -4.07 -4.48
C ALA A 51 -4.92 -4.55 -4.90
N ALA A 52 -5.01 -5.34 -5.97
CA ALA A 52 -6.29 -5.88 -6.45
C ALA A 52 -6.94 -6.81 -5.42
N GLU A 53 -6.18 -7.63 -4.70
CA GLU A 53 -6.67 -8.46 -3.59
C GLU A 53 -7.21 -7.64 -2.41
N ARG A 54 -6.86 -6.37 -2.31
CA ARG A 54 -7.33 -5.45 -1.27
C ARG A 54 -8.57 -4.66 -1.69
N GLY A 55 -9.62 -5.36 -2.08
CA GLY A 55 -10.90 -4.76 -2.43
C GLY A 55 -10.93 -4.12 -3.83
N GLY A 56 -10.17 -4.68 -4.78
CA GLY A 56 -10.15 -4.23 -6.17
C GLY A 56 -9.39 -2.91 -6.42
N ARG A 57 -8.52 -2.53 -5.48
CA ARG A 57 -7.65 -1.34 -5.62
C ARG A 57 -6.65 -1.52 -6.75
N TYR A 58 -6.14 -0.41 -7.27
CA TYR A 58 -5.04 -0.44 -8.22
C TYR A 58 -3.72 0.01 -7.57
N PHE A 59 -2.61 -0.45 -8.15
CA PHE A 59 -1.29 0.13 -7.96
C PHE A 59 -0.73 0.49 -9.34
N GLY A 60 -0.60 1.77 -9.61
CA GLY A 60 -0.27 2.32 -10.91
C GLY A 60 1.08 3.03 -10.97
N ALA A 61 1.49 3.38 -12.19
CA ALA A 61 2.65 4.22 -12.44
C ALA A 61 2.34 5.31 -13.48
N ALA A 62 2.93 6.49 -13.30
CA ALA A 62 3.04 7.46 -14.39
C ALA A 62 4.03 6.95 -15.42
N ILE A 63 3.68 7.08 -16.70
CA ILE A 63 4.50 6.54 -17.81
C ILE A 63 4.56 7.53 -18.98
N ALA A 64 5.67 7.47 -19.71
CA ALA A 64 5.91 8.27 -20.91
C ALA A 64 5.91 7.39 -22.16
N ALA A 65 5.24 7.84 -23.24
CA ALA A 65 5.16 7.12 -24.51
C ALA A 65 6.55 6.85 -25.14
N GLY A 66 7.51 7.74 -24.93
CA GLY A 66 8.90 7.57 -25.40
C GLY A 66 9.61 6.39 -24.76
N ARG A 67 9.19 5.95 -23.57
CA ARG A 67 9.80 4.82 -22.83
C ARG A 67 9.23 3.46 -23.21
N LEU A 68 8.15 3.38 -23.97
CA LEU A 68 7.52 2.11 -24.38
C LEU A 68 8.39 1.27 -25.34
N GLY A 69 9.53 1.79 -25.80
CA GLY A 69 10.57 1.03 -26.51
C GLY A 69 11.66 0.43 -25.63
N ASP A 70 11.72 0.78 -24.34
CA ASP A 70 12.69 0.26 -23.38
C ASP A 70 12.17 -1.05 -22.76
N SER A 71 12.79 -2.16 -23.11
CA SER A 71 12.35 -3.50 -22.68
C SER A 71 12.38 -3.70 -21.18
N THR A 72 13.36 -3.14 -20.47
CA THR A 72 13.44 -3.19 -19.01
C THR A 72 12.30 -2.41 -18.36
N TYR A 73 12.06 -1.20 -18.84
CA TYR A 73 10.94 -0.36 -18.39
C TYR A 73 9.58 -1.05 -18.59
N VAL A 74 9.33 -1.57 -19.79
CA VAL A 74 8.07 -2.25 -20.13
C VAL A 74 7.90 -3.55 -19.35
N SER A 75 9.00 -4.30 -19.12
CA SER A 75 8.95 -5.52 -18.31
C SER A 75 8.54 -5.23 -16.87
N ILE A 76 9.08 -4.17 -16.25
CA ILE A 76 8.67 -3.74 -14.90
C ILE A 76 7.22 -3.27 -14.92
N LEU A 77 6.84 -2.40 -15.86
CA LEU A 77 5.49 -1.89 -16.01
C LEU A 77 4.45 -3.02 -16.06
N ASN A 78 4.62 -3.95 -16.98
CA ASN A 78 3.63 -5.01 -17.23
C ASN A 78 3.54 -6.02 -16.07
N ARG A 79 4.63 -6.24 -15.34
CA ARG A 79 4.67 -7.18 -14.24
C ARG A 79 4.09 -6.60 -12.94
N GLU A 80 4.41 -5.34 -12.64
CA GLU A 80 4.21 -4.80 -11.30
C GLU A 80 2.95 -3.93 -11.17
N PHE A 81 2.45 -3.36 -12.27
CA PHE A 81 1.39 -2.36 -12.22
C PHE A 81 0.11 -2.83 -12.95
N ASN A 82 -1.05 -2.42 -12.44
CA ASN A 82 -2.35 -2.67 -13.05
C ASN A 82 -3.11 -1.37 -13.38
N SER A 83 -2.43 -0.23 -13.34
CA SER A 83 -2.94 1.08 -13.76
C SER A 83 -1.81 1.94 -14.29
N VAL A 84 -2.12 2.84 -15.22
CA VAL A 84 -1.17 3.83 -15.77
C VAL A 84 -1.77 5.23 -15.77
N THR A 85 -0.88 6.22 -15.70
CA THR A 85 -1.17 7.65 -15.92
C THR A 85 -0.19 8.16 -16.96
N PRO A 86 -0.65 8.68 -18.13
CA PRO A 86 0.24 9.40 -19.05
C PRO A 86 0.84 10.61 -18.37
N GLU A 87 2.19 10.66 -18.28
CA GLU A 87 2.87 11.74 -17.55
C GLU A 87 2.66 13.12 -18.18
N ASN A 88 2.73 13.20 -19.52
CA ASN A 88 2.58 14.44 -20.26
C ASN A 88 1.64 14.36 -21.46
N GLU A 89 1.37 13.19 -22.00
CA GLU A 89 0.79 12.97 -23.31
C GLU A 89 -0.71 13.30 -23.42
N MET A 90 -1.39 13.50 -22.27
CA MET A 90 -2.80 13.90 -22.23
C MET A 90 -2.99 15.35 -21.73
N LYS A 91 -1.93 16.11 -21.50
CA LYS A 91 -1.99 17.52 -21.10
C LYS A 91 -2.41 18.39 -22.30
N TRP A 92 -2.90 19.58 -22.03
CA TRP A 92 -3.52 20.44 -23.02
C TRP A 92 -2.58 20.78 -24.18
N ASP A 93 -1.34 21.17 -23.91
CA ASP A 93 -0.33 21.46 -24.93
C ASP A 93 0.01 20.25 -25.81
N ALA A 94 -0.04 19.04 -25.26
CA ALA A 94 0.24 17.82 -26.00
C ALA A 94 -0.95 17.37 -26.88
N THR A 95 -2.18 17.59 -26.43
CA THR A 95 -3.39 17.10 -27.13
C THR A 95 -4.03 18.12 -28.08
N GLU A 96 -3.76 19.43 -27.86
CA GLU A 96 -4.26 20.52 -28.71
C GLU A 96 -3.17 21.58 -28.93
N PRO A 97 -2.03 21.25 -29.56
CA PRO A 97 -0.90 22.18 -29.74
C PRO A 97 -1.25 23.42 -30.57
N GLN A 98 -2.24 23.34 -31.41
CA GLN A 98 -2.81 24.44 -32.15
C GLN A 98 -4.34 24.45 -31.94
N ARG A 99 -4.93 25.64 -31.87
CA ARG A 99 -6.36 25.79 -31.57
C ARG A 99 -7.22 25.00 -32.55
N GLY A 100 -8.04 24.09 -32.05
CA GLY A 100 -8.92 23.24 -32.82
C GLY A 100 -8.23 22.09 -33.59
N ASN A 101 -6.90 21.95 -33.45
CA ASN A 101 -6.16 20.85 -34.09
C ASN A 101 -5.71 19.86 -32.99
N PHE A 102 -6.46 18.80 -32.83
CA PHE A 102 -6.23 17.77 -31.82
C PHE A 102 -5.31 16.66 -32.35
N THR A 103 -4.36 16.23 -31.50
CA THR A 103 -3.45 15.13 -31.78
C THR A 103 -3.36 14.21 -30.58
N TYR A 104 -3.48 12.91 -30.80
CA TYR A 104 -3.50 11.91 -29.73
C TYR A 104 -2.47 10.80 -29.95
N THR A 105 -1.52 10.99 -30.85
CA THR A 105 -0.58 9.92 -31.28
C THR A 105 0.14 9.29 -30.11
N ASN A 106 0.78 10.09 -29.25
CA ASN A 106 1.52 9.58 -28.09
C ASN A 106 0.59 9.09 -26.98
N ALA A 107 -0.51 9.78 -26.72
CA ALA A 107 -1.53 9.34 -25.77
C ALA A 107 -2.11 7.96 -26.18
N ASN A 108 -2.39 7.76 -27.48
CA ASN A 108 -2.88 6.49 -28.00
C ASN A 108 -1.87 5.34 -27.84
N ARG A 109 -0.57 5.60 -27.94
CA ARG A 109 0.46 4.57 -27.67
C ARG A 109 0.34 4.06 -26.23
N ILE A 110 0.17 4.95 -25.26
CA ILE A 110 -0.02 4.58 -23.85
C ILE A 110 -1.36 3.88 -23.65
N VAL A 111 -2.45 4.43 -24.17
CA VAL A 111 -3.80 3.86 -24.02
C VAL A 111 -3.87 2.46 -24.61
N ASN A 112 -3.35 2.26 -25.84
CA ASN A 112 -3.38 0.96 -26.50
C ASN A 112 -2.52 -0.07 -25.75
N HIS A 113 -1.35 0.33 -25.24
CA HIS A 113 -0.51 -0.52 -24.39
C HIS A 113 -1.28 -0.94 -23.12
N ALA A 114 -1.84 0.01 -22.40
CA ALA A 114 -2.56 -0.23 -21.16
C ALA A 114 -3.77 -1.15 -21.35
N LEU A 115 -4.60 -0.88 -22.37
CA LEU A 115 -5.76 -1.72 -22.70
C LEU A 115 -5.34 -3.13 -23.12
N GLY A 116 -4.25 -3.27 -23.88
CA GLY A 116 -3.67 -4.58 -24.25
C GLY A 116 -3.17 -5.40 -23.06
N GLN A 117 -2.83 -4.74 -21.94
CA GLN A 117 -2.41 -5.36 -20.69
C GLN A 117 -3.55 -5.45 -19.64
N GLY A 118 -4.78 -5.02 -19.98
CA GLY A 118 -5.90 -4.99 -19.03
C GLY A 118 -5.74 -3.99 -17.87
N MET A 119 -4.90 -2.97 -18.03
CA MET A 119 -4.64 -1.95 -17.02
C MET A 119 -5.71 -0.88 -17.02
N LYS A 120 -6.01 -0.31 -15.85
CA LYS A 120 -6.78 0.92 -15.71
C LYS A 120 -5.98 2.10 -16.23
N ILE A 121 -6.67 3.15 -16.70
CA ILE A 121 -6.02 4.37 -17.19
C ILE A 121 -6.57 5.56 -16.42
N ARG A 122 -5.68 6.37 -15.83
CA ARG A 122 -5.99 7.69 -15.32
C ARG A 122 -5.59 8.73 -16.36
N GLY A 123 -6.56 9.48 -16.88
CA GLY A 123 -6.30 10.58 -17.82
C GLY A 123 -5.80 11.81 -17.04
N HIS A 124 -4.63 12.32 -17.40
CA HIS A 124 -3.98 13.45 -16.73
C HIS A 124 -3.41 14.45 -17.73
N ALA A 125 -3.89 15.68 -17.74
CA ALA A 125 -5.05 16.28 -17.10
C ALA A 125 -5.80 17.12 -18.13
N LEU A 126 -7.14 17.24 -17.97
CA LEU A 126 -7.91 18.01 -18.95
C LEU A 126 -7.61 19.51 -18.85
N LEU A 127 -7.65 20.09 -17.65
CA LEU A 127 -7.29 21.50 -17.42
C LEU A 127 -6.27 21.67 -16.28
N TRP A 128 -5.23 22.38 -16.58
CA TRP A 128 -4.20 22.78 -15.63
C TRP A 128 -3.72 24.20 -15.94
N HIS A 129 -3.32 24.96 -14.92
CA HIS A 129 -2.79 26.31 -15.11
C HIS A 129 -1.41 26.33 -15.79
N ALA A 130 -0.65 25.21 -15.69
CA ALA A 130 0.58 24.98 -16.41
C ALA A 130 0.36 24.11 -17.67
N GLN A 131 1.38 23.96 -18.50
CA GLN A 131 1.38 23.19 -19.75
C GLN A 131 0.14 23.42 -20.63
N GLN A 132 -0.31 24.69 -20.68
CA GLN A 132 -1.26 25.13 -21.67
C GLN A 132 -0.51 25.46 -22.99
N PRO A 133 -1.09 25.20 -24.16
CA PRO A 133 -0.47 25.61 -25.42
C PRO A 133 -0.40 27.13 -25.52
N GLY A 134 0.62 27.63 -26.19
CA GLY A 134 0.87 29.09 -26.30
C GLY A 134 -0.33 29.91 -26.76
N TRP A 135 -1.15 29.36 -27.68
CA TRP A 135 -2.35 30.03 -28.17
C TRP A 135 -3.40 30.20 -27.03
N ALA A 136 -3.55 29.25 -26.12
CA ALA A 136 -4.48 29.34 -24.99
C ALA A 136 -4.01 30.30 -23.93
N GLN A 137 -2.70 30.37 -23.67
CA GLN A 137 -2.11 31.32 -22.72
C GLN A 137 -2.37 32.79 -23.09
N GLY A 138 -2.48 33.08 -24.37
CA GLY A 138 -2.81 34.42 -24.90
C GLY A 138 -4.29 34.81 -24.81
N LEU A 139 -5.17 33.89 -24.42
CA LEU A 139 -6.61 34.14 -24.32
C LEU A 139 -7.02 34.58 -22.91
N SER A 140 -8.18 35.25 -22.82
CA SER A 140 -8.77 35.68 -21.54
C SER A 140 -10.32 35.67 -21.59
N GLY A 141 -10.96 35.88 -20.44
CA GLY A 141 -12.41 36.03 -20.34
C GLY A 141 -13.19 34.86 -20.94
N SER A 142 -14.32 35.16 -21.60
CA SER A 142 -15.18 34.13 -22.22
C SER A 142 -14.49 33.36 -23.32
N THR A 143 -13.60 33.98 -24.08
CA THR A 143 -12.85 33.30 -25.16
C THR A 143 -11.98 32.17 -24.65
N LEU A 144 -11.27 32.39 -23.54
CA LEU A 144 -10.50 31.31 -22.88
C LEU A 144 -11.44 30.27 -22.27
N ARG A 145 -12.54 30.73 -21.66
CA ARG A 145 -13.52 29.83 -21.03
C ARG A 145 -14.09 28.85 -22.06
N ASP A 146 -14.53 29.34 -23.21
CA ASP A 146 -15.11 28.53 -24.29
C ASP A 146 -14.07 27.58 -24.86
N ALA A 147 -12.83 28.03 -25.03
CA ALA A 147 -11.73 27.20 -25.51
C ALA A 147 -11.43 26.05 -24.52
N ALA A 148 -11.37 26.34 -23.19
CA ALA A 148 -11.14 25.35 -22.17
C ALA A 148 -12.26 24.29 -22.12
N ILE A 149 -13.52 24.70 -22.18
CA ILE A 149 -14.67 23.77 -22.17
C ILE A 149 -14.73 22.95 -23.48
N ASN A 150 -14.40 23.53 -24.60
CA ASN A 150 -14.27 22.79 -25.87
C ASN A 150 -13.16 21.74 -25.75
N HIS A 151 -11.98 22.11 -25.23
CA HIS A 151 -10.87 21.18 -25.00
C HIS A 151 -11.29 19.99 -24.16
N VAL A 152 -11.88 20.21 -22.97
CA VAL A 152 -12.42 19.17 -22.10
C VAL A 152 -13.36 18.24 -22.86
N THR A 153 -14.30 18.83 -23.61
CA THR A 153 -15.30 18.08 -24.37
C THR A 153 -14.66 17.20 -25.45
N GLN A 154 -13.75 17.74 -26.22
CA GLN A 154 -13.12 17.01 -27.35
C GLN A 154 -12.24 15.87 -26.84
N VAL A 155 -11.37 16.12 -25.84
CA VAL A 155 -10.45 15.11 -25.31
C VAL A 155 -11.21 14.00 -24.59
N ALA A 156 -12.15 14.35 -23.70
CA ALA A 156 -12.94 13.34 -22.99
C ALA A 156 -13.83 12.53 -23.92
N THR A 157 -14.39 13.14 -24.99
CA THR A 157 -15.16 12.41 -26.01
C THR A 157 -14.29 11.43 -26.81
N TYR A 158 -13.08 11.84 -27.19
CA TYR A 158 -12.16 10.97 -27.94
C TYR A 158 -11.76 9.71 -27.16
N PHE A 159 -11.53 9.85 -25.86
CA PHE A 159 -11.16 8.74 -24.99
C PHE A 159 -12.35 8.09 -24.26
N ARG A 160 -13.59 8.45 -24.60
CA ARG A 160 -14.80 7.93 -23.97
C ARG A 160 -14.78 6.41 -23.82
N GLY A 161 -15.04 5.94 -22.61
CA GLY A 161 -15.11 4.52 -22.26
C GLY A 161 -13.75 3.82 -22.15
N LYS A 162 -12.63 4.53 -22.37
CA LYS A 162 -11.26 3.98 -22.23
C LYS A 162 -10.60 4.43 -20.92
N ILE A 163 -11.07 5.51 -20.31
CA ILE A 163 -10.48 6.12 -19.12
C ILE A 163 -11.25 5.72 -17.88
N HIS A 164 -10.54 5.19 -16.89
CA HIS A 164 -11.11 4.84 -15.59
C HIS A 164 -11.42 6.10 -14.76
N SER A 165 -10.50 7.05 -14.71
CA SER A 165 -10.65 8.31 -13.98
C SER A 165 -9.93 9.46 -14.70
N TRP A 166 -10.56 10.65 -14.77
CA TRP A 166 -9.98 11.87 -15.31
C TRP A 166 -9.57 12.83 -14.21
N ASP A 167 -8.38 13.39 -14.27
CA ASP A 167 -8.05 14.66 -13.64
C ASP A 167 -8.68 15.78 -14.47
N VAL A 168 -9.92 16.14 -14.12
CA VAL A 168 -10.66 17.18 -14.85
C VAL A 168 -9.99 18.53 -14.65
N VAL A 169 -9.56 18.81 -13.42
CA VAL A 169 -8.83 20.01 -13.06
C VAL A 169 -7.66 19.63 -12.15
N ASN A 170 -6.49 20.14 -12.48
CA ASN A 170 -5.26 19.98 -11.71
C ASN A 170 -4.83 21.31 -11.09
N GLU A 171 -4.52 21.33 -9.79
CA GLU A 171 -3.81 22.38 -9.04
C GLU A 171 -4.44 23.77 -9.10
N ALA A 172 -5.74 23.86 -8.90
CA ALA A 172 -6.45 25.14 -8.92
C ALA A 172 -6.44 25.92 -7.58
N PHE A 173 -5.79 25.38 -6.55
CA PHE A 173 -5.63 26.07 -5.26
C PHE A 173 -4.22 26.58 -5.08
N ALA A 174 -4.11 27.77 -4.46
CA ALA A 174 -2.82 28.41 -4.18
C ALA A 174 -2.08 27.71 -3.04
N ASP A 175 -0.78 27.73 -3.11
CA ASP A 175 0.08 27.39 -1.98
C ASP A 175 0.03 28.48 -0.89
N GLY A 176 0.36 28.11 0.35
CA GLY A 176 0.35 29.02 1.49
C GLY A 176 -0.91 28.90 2.36
N GLY A 177 -1.08 29.85 3.29
CA GLY A 177 -2.03 29.77 4.39
C GLY A 177 -3.47 30.18 4.09
N SER A 178 -3.81 30.63 2.87
CA SER A 178 -5.15 31.17 2.58
C SER A 178 -6.21 30.09 2.31
N GLY A 179 -5.82 28.93 1.79
CA GLY A 179 -6.74 27.92 1.27
C GLY A 179 -7.60 28.40 0.08
N GLY A 180 -7.18 29.50 -0.56
CA GLY A 180 -7.90 30.12 -1.67
C GLY A 180 -7.52 29.54 -3.04
N ARG A 181 -8.25 29.99 -4.08
CA ARG A 181 -7.96 29.65 -5.48
C ARG A 181 -6.62 30.21 -5.90
N ARG A 182 -5.90 29.43 -6.74
CA ARG A 182 -4.69 29.90 -7.42
C ARG A 182 -5.06 30.97 -8.44
N ASP A 183 -4.36 32.08 -8.41
CA ASP A 183 -4.47 33.08 -9.49
C ASP A 183 -3.89 32.50 -10.78
N SER A 184 -4.74 32.35 -11.79
CA SER A 184 -4.38 31.87 -13.11
C SER A 184 -5.31 32.47 -14.16
N ASN A 185 -4.92 32.39 -15.43
CA ASN A 185 -5.80 32.83 -16.52
C ASN A 185 -7.16 32.09 -16.51
N LEU A 186 -7.17 30.79 -16.18
CA LEU A 186 -8.40 29.99 -16.02
C LEU A 186 -9.26 30.52 -14.87
N GLN A 187 -8.68 30.79 -13.70
CA GLN A 187 -9.40 31.33 -12.54
C GLN A 187 -10.02 32.70 -12.84
N ARG A 188 -9.36 33.54 -13.63
CA ARG A 188 -9.86 34.85 -14.03
C ARG A 188 -11.04 34.79 -15.01
N THR A 189 -11.39 33.62 -15.54
CA THR A 189 -12.60 33.45 -16.36
C THR A 189 -13.89 33.40 -15.56
N GLY A 190 -13.80 33.29 -14.21
CA GLY A 190 -14.92 33.24 -13.27
C GLY A 190 -14.78 32.09 -12.28
N ASN A 191 -15.35 32.21 -11.08
CA ASN A 191 -15.20 31.23 -10.01
C ASN A 191 -15.83 29.85 -10.31
N ASP A 192 -16.72 29.78 -11.27
CA ASP A 192 -17.46 28.57 -11.67
C ASP A 192 -16.75 27.75 -12.77
N TRP A 193 -15.54 28.15 -13.19
CA TRP A 193 -14.83 27.47 -14.29
C TRP A 193 -14.56 25.99 -14.00
N ILE A 194 -14.27 25.65 -12.74
CA ILE A 194 -14.03 24.26 -12.35
C ILE A 194 -15.31 23.43 -12.46
N GLU A 195 -16.43 23.98 -11.94
CA GLU A 195 -17.74 23.32 -12.06
C GLU A 195 -18.12 23.10 -13.54
N ALA A 196 -17.92 24.10 -14.38
CA ALA A 196 -18.21 23.98 -15.81
C ALA A 196 -17.38 22.90 -16.49
N ALA A 197 -16.08 22.77 -16.13
CA ALA A 197 -15.21 21.71 -16.62
C ALA A 197 -15.71 20.31 -16.19
N PHE A 198 -16.12 20.14 -14.93
CA PHE A 198 -16.68 18.87 -14.44
C PHE A 198 -17.99 18.49 -15.15
N ARG A 199 -18.88 19.45 -15.38
CA ARG A 199 -20.14 19.22 -16.10
C ARG A 199 -19.87 18.86 -17.56
N ALA A 200 -18.93 19.52 -18.23
CA ALA A 200 -18.52 19.20 -19.61
C ALA A 200 -17.89 17.81 -19.70
N ALA A 201 -16.99 17.46 -18.78
CA ALA A 201 -16.37 16.15 -18.74
C ALA A 201 -17.39 15.03 -18.53
N ARG A 202 -18.38 15.21 -17.64
CA ARG A 202 -19.46 14.24 -17.41
C ARG A 202 -20.34 14.05 -18.64
N ALA A 203 -20.64 15.13 -19.35
CA ALA A 203 -21.41 15.07 -20.60
C ALA A 203 -20.62 14.32 -21.69
N ALA A 204 -19.31 14.55 -21.75
CA ALA A 204 -18.43 13.95 -22.76
C ALA A 204 -18.15 12.46 -22.48
N ASP A 205 -17.83 12.08 -21.24
CA ASP A 205 -17.57 10.70 -20.82
C ASP A 205 -18.35 10.34 -19.54
N PRO A 206 -19.59 9.88 -19.66
CA PRO A 206 -20.43 9.55 -18.50
C PRO A 206 -19.91 8.40 -17.65
N GLY A 207 -19.06 7.52 -18.20
CA GLY A 207 -18.57 6.31 -17.54
C GLY A 207 -17.31 6.53 -16.69
N ALA A 208 -16.54 7.57 -16.97
CA ALA A 208 -15.31 7.84 -16.23
C ALA A 208 -15.59 8.47 -14.85
N LYS A 209 -14.73 8.18 -13.88
CA LYS A 209 -14.67 8.91 -12.61
C LYS A 209 -14.05 10.30 -12.86
N LEU A 210 -14.63 11.33 -12.28
CA LEU A 210 -14.17 12.71 -12.45
C LEU A 210 -13.50 13.19 -11.17
N CYS A 211 -12.21 13.49 -11.24
CA CYS A 211 -11.37 13.85 -10.11
C CYS A 211 -10.89 15.30 -10.16
N TYR A 212 -10.75 15.90 -8.99
CA TYR A 212 -9.90 17.05 -8.75
C TYR A 212 -8.56 16.57 -8.20
N ASN A 213 -7.41 17.06 -8.68
CA ASN A 213 -6.08 16.62 -8.28
C ASN A 213 -5.22 17.80 -7.81
N ASP A 214 -4.46 17.63 -6.71
CA ASP A 214 -3.57 18.69 -6.21
C ASP A 214 -2.42 18.13 -5.35
N TYR A 215 -1.36 18.93 -5.19
CA TYR A 215 -0.19 18.67 -4.35
C TYR A 215 -0.23 19.50 -3.06
N ASN A 216 0.71 19.26 -2.13
CA ASN A 216 0.74 19.88 -0.80
C ASN A 216 -0.58 19.71 -0.02
N THR A 217 -1.25 18.59 -0.24
CA THR A 217 -2.52 18.22 0.40
C THR A 217 -2.37 17.02 1.34
N ASP A 218 -1.14 16.71 1.76
CA ASP A 218 -0.74 15.49 2.45
C ASP A 218 -1.03 15.49 3.96
N GLY A 219 -1.84 16.44 4.42
CA GLY A 219 -2.34 16.58 5.79
C GLY A 219 -3.42 17.63 5.85
N VAL A 220 -3.99 17.86 7.04
CA VAL A 220 -4.98 18.89 7.29
C VAL A 220 -4.30 20.25 7.37
N ASN A 221 -4.35 20.99 6.27
CA ASN A 221 -3.79 22.34 6.15
C ASN A 221 -4.78 23.28 5.45
N ALA A 222 -4.41 24.55 5.27
CA ALA A 222 -5.30 25.53 4.64
C ALA A 222 -5.68 25.13 3.21
N LYS A 223 -4.74 24.66 2.40
CA LYS A 223 -4.96 24.23 1.00
C LYS A 223 -5.90 23.04 0.93
N SER A 224 -5.60 21.96 1.66
CA SER A 224 -6.46 20.77 1.69
C SER A 224 -7.86 21.10 2.25
N THR A 225 -7.97 22.06 3.19
CA THR A 225 -9.26 22.52 3.72
C THR A 225 -10.04 23.34 2.71
N GLY A 226 -9.38 24.20 1.93
CA GLY A 226 -10.01 24.92 0.81
C GLY A 226 -10.60 23.98 -0.24
N ILE A 227 -9.82 22.95 -0.63
CA ILE A 227 -10.27 21.89 -1.55
C ILE A 227 -11.45 21.10 -0.94
N TYR A 228 -11.34 20.70 0.34
CA TYR A 228 -12.41 20.03 1.06
C TYR A 228 -13.73 20.83 1.03
N ASN A 229 -13.67 22.12 1.26
CA ASN A 229 -14.86 23.00 1.22
C ASN A 229 -15.46 23.08 -0.18
N MET A 230 -14.62 23.15 -1.24
CA MET A 230 -15.09 23.07 -2.62
C MET A 230 -15.80 21.75 -2.94
N VAL A 231 -15.19 20.63 -2.56
CA VAL A 231 -15.78 19.30 -2.80
C VAL A 231 -17.11 19.15 -2.06
N ARG A 232 -17.18 19.60 -0.82
CA ARG A 232 -18.43 19.63 -0.03
C ARG A 232 -19.52 20.45 -0.71
N ASP A 233 -19.18 21.65 -1.18
CA ASP A 233 -20.11 22.51 -1.93
C ASP A 233 -20.56 21.84 -3.24
N PHE A 234 -19.63 21.29 -4.00
CA PHE A 234 -19.93 20.57 -5.25
C PHE A 234 -20.90 19.40 -5.02
N LYS A 235 -20.65 18.59 -3.98
CA LYS A 235 -21.56 17.49 -3.62
C LYS A 235 -22.94 18.00 -3.25
N SER A 236 -23.04 19.09 -2.49
CA SER A 236 -24.33 19.66 -2.08
C SER A 236 -25.15 20.23 -3.24
N ARG A 237 -24.48 20.69 -4.32
CA ARG A 237 -25.10 21.26 -5.52
C ARG A 237 -25.23 20.28 -6.68
N GLY A 238 -24.85 19.01 -6.51
CA GLY A 238 -24.93 17.99 -7.55
C GLY A 238 -23.95 18.21 -8.70
N VAL A 239 -22.80 18.87 -8.44
CA VAL A 239 -21.69 18.91 -9.42
C VAL A 239 -21.06 17.52 -9.48
N PRO A 240 -20.79 16.98 -10.68
CA PRO A 240 -20.40 15.58 -10.86
C PRO A 240 -18.92 15.31 -10.52
N ILE A 241 -18.55 15.54 -9.26
CA ILE A 241 -17.24 15.15 -8.73
C ILE A 241 -17.32 13.79 -8.05
N ASP A 242 -16.51 12.84 -8.50
CA ASP A 242 -16.48 11.48 -8.00
C ASP A 242 -15.26 11.19 -7.11
N CYS A 243 -14.16 11.92 -7.30
CA CYS A 243 -12.90 11.64 -6.63
C CYS A 243 -12.04 12.88 -6.41
N VAL A 244 -11.11 12.73 -5.44
CA VAL A 244 -10.03 13.69 -5.17
C VAL A 244 -8.70 12.95 -5.23
N GLY A 245 -7.76 13.49 -6.00
CA GLY A 245 -6.38 13.02 -6.09
C GLY A 245 -5.47 13.81 -5.14
N PHE A 246 -4.62 13.07 -4.45
CA PHE A 246 -3.56 13.57 -3.59
C PHE A 246 -2.24 13.20 -4.26
N GLN A 247 -1.49 14.18 -4.78
CA GLN A 247 -0.28 13.90 -5.54
C GLN A 247 0.78 13.21 -4.70
N SER A 248 0.99 13.66 -3.47
CA SER A 248 1.94 13.03 -2.52
C SER A 248 3.38 13.01 -3.01
N HIS A 249 3.87 14.16 -3.50
CA HIS A 249 5.29 14.41 -3.72
C HIS A 249 5.97 14.68 -2.37
N LEU A 250 6.48 13.63 -1.74
CA LEU A 250 6.92 13.68 -0.35
C LEU A 250 8.43 13.84 -0.21
N GLY A 251 8.84 14.48 0.89
CA GLY A 251 10.19 14.36 1.41
C GLY A 251 10.40 13.04 2.12
N ASN A 252 11.29 12.99 3.12
CA ASN A 252 11.58 11.78 3.89
C ASN A 252 10.66 11.62 5.13
N SER A 253 9.45 12.19 5.08
CA SER A 253 8.42 12.11 6.11
C SER A 253 7.03 12.26 5.52
N VAL A 254 6.01 11.85 6.27
CA VAL A 254 4.60 12.05 5.96
C VAL A 254 3.90 12.64 7.19
N SER A 255 2.88 13.48 6.96
CA SER A 255 2.11 14.09 8.04
C SER A 255 1.45 13.03 8.92
N GLY A 256 1.44 13.24 10.24
CA GLY A 256 0.79 12.33 11.18
C GLY A 256 -0.72 12.23 11.01
N ASP A 257 -1.35 13.20 10.37
CA ASP A 257 -2.78 13.25 10.08
C ASP A 257 -3.13 12.88 8.61
N TYR A 258 -2.16 12.33 7.86
CA TYR A 258 -2.32 11.94 6.45
C TYR A 258 -3.56 11.06 6.23
N GLN A 259 -3.70 9.98 7.01
CA GLN A 259 -4.86 9.08 6.92
C GLN A 259 -6.16 9.79 7.28
N ALA A 260 -6.18 10.58 8.34
CA ALA A 260 -7.36 11.34 8.76
C ALA A 260 -7.79 12.35 7.69
N ASN A 261 -6.83 12.95 7.00
CA ASN A 261 -7.08 13.85 5.89
C ASN A 261 -7.71 13.12 4.68
N LEU A 262 -7.23 11.93 4.31
CA LEU A 262 -7.90 11.10 3.29
C LEU A 262 -9.32 10.73 3.72
N GLN A 263 -9.50 10.32 4.98
CA GLN A 263 -10.79 9.88 5.50
C GLN A 263 -11.85 11.00 5.46
N ARG A 264 -11.52 12.25 5.86
CA ARG A 264 -12.50 13.33 5.80
C ARG A 264 -13.03 13.61 4.38
N PHE A 265 -12.20 13.45 3.33
CA PHE A 265 -12.70 13.54 1.96
C PHE A 265 -13.58 12.35 1.58
N ALA A 266 -13.19 11.15 1.98
CA ALA A 266 -13.99 9.94 1.77
C ALA A 266 -15.38 10.06 2.43
N ASP A 267 -15.47 10.71 3.58
CA ASP A 267 -16.73 10.97 4.32
C ASP A 267 -17.70 11.90 3.56
N LEU A 268 -17.18 12.70 2.61
CA LEU A 268 -18.02 13.48 1.68
C LEU A 268 -18.67 12.61 0.58
N GLY A 269 -18.38 11.31 0.54
CA GLY A 269 -18.89 10.38 -0.47
C GLY A 269 -18.15 10.44 -1.81
N VAL A 270 -16.91 10.94 -1.82
CA VAL A 270 -16.00 10.85 -2.98
C VAL A 270 -14.94 9.78 -2.76
N ASP A 271 -14.43 9.21 -3.86
CA ASP A 271 -13.26 8.34 -3.77
C ASP A 271 -12.01 9.20 -3.56
N VAL A 272 -11.04 8.71 -2.79
CA VAL A 272 -9.72 9.32 -2.68
C VAL A 272 -8.71 8.46 -3.43
N GLN A 273 -7.74 9.10 -4.08
CA GLN A 273 -6.71 8.43 -4.86
C GLN A 273 -5.37 9.08 -4.56
N ILE A 274 -4.34 8.28 -4.32
CA ILE A 274 -2.95 8.76 -4.24
C ILE A 274 -2.40 8.69 -5.65
N THR A 275 -2.05 9.83 -6.25
CA THR A 275 -1.99 9.96 -7.70
C THR A 275 -0.60 10.08 -8.28
N GLU A 276 0.39 10.53 -7.48
CA GLU A 276 1.71 10.89 -8.00
C GLU A 276 2.82 10.59 -6.98
N LEU A 277 2.63 9.54 -6.17
CA LEU A 277 3.51 9.23 -5.05
C LEU A 277 4.96 9.08 -5.49
N ASP A 278 5.80 9.94 -4.97
CA ASP A 278 7.24 9.83 -4.97
C ASP A 278 7.80 10.34 -3.63
N VAL A 279 8.87 9.74 -3.15
CA VAL A 279 9.42 10.03 -1.82
C VAL A 279 10.93 10.20 -1.94
N ALA A 280 11.45 11.37 -1.60
CA ALA A 280 12.89 11.63 -1.62
C ALA A 280 13.68 10.53 -0.89
N GLN A 281 14.79 10.09 -1.48
CA GLN A 281 15.63 9.06 -0.87
C GLN A 281 16.21 9.54 0.45
N GLY A 282 16.16 8.66 1.45
CA GLY A 282 16.71 8.89 2.79
C GLY A 282 16.46 7.65 3.64
N SER A 283 16.92 7.70 4.89
CA SER A 283 16.79 6.57 5.83
C SER A 283 15.35 6.13 6.11
N ASN A 284 14.37 7.00 5.83
CA ASN A 284 12.97 6.74 6.13
C ASN A 284 12.10 6.51 4.86
N GLN A 285 12.67 6.55 3.66
CA GLN A 285 11.92 6.41 2.39
C GLN A 285 11.00 5.18 2.39
N ALA A 286 11.53 4.02 2.73
CA ALA A 286 10.78 2.77 2.74
C ALA A 286 9.60 2.79 3.71
N ASN A 287 9.77 3.40 4.89
CA ASN A 287 8.71 3.52 5.88
C ASN A 287 7.64 4.55 5.46
N VAL A 288 8.02 5.65 4.80
CA VAL A 288 7.06 6.63 4.26
C VAL A 288 6.17 5.96 3.21
N TYR A 289 6.73 5.23 2.26
CA TYR A 289 5.96 4.46 1.27
C TYR A 289 4.99 3.48 1.92
N ALA A 290 5.45 2.71 2.89
CA ALA A 290 4.60 1.76 3.61
C ALA A 290 3.48 2.46 4.42
N THR A 291 3.76 3.62 5.02
CA THR A 291 2.78 4.40 5.78
C THR A 291 1.68 4.96 4.88
N VAL A 292 2.05 5.54 3.73
CA VAL A 292 1.11 6.02 2.71
C VAL A 292 0.24 4.86 2.20
N THR A 293 0.85 3.71 1.92
CA THR A 293 0.14 2.51 1.47
C THR A 293 -0.90 2.05 2.50
N ARG A 294 -0.51 1.96 3.78
CA ARG A 294 -1.43 1.60 4.86
C ARG A 294 -2.56 2.61 5.06
N ALA A 295 -2.26 3.91 4.96
CA ALA A 295 -3.28 4.95 5.06
C ALA A 295 -4.34 4.79 3.96
N CYS A 296 -3.94 4.51 2.72
CA CYS A 296 -4.87 4.19 1.64
C CYS A 296 -5.70 2.93 1.94
N LEU A 297 -5.07 1.86 2.42
CA LEU A 297 -5.78 0.61 2.73
C LEU A 297 -6.79 0.78 3.88
N ALA A 298 -6.52 1.64 4.85
CA ALA A 298 -7.39 1.92 5.99
C ALA A 298 -8.63 2.73 5.61
N VAL A 299 -8.58 3.50 4.52
CA VAL A 299 -9.69 4.29 4.01
C VAL A 299 -10.45 3.48 2.95
N SER A 300 -11.68 3.08 3.24
CA SER A 300 -12.48 2.19 2.38
C SER A 300 -12.68 2.73 0.96
N ARG A 301 -12.81 4.05 0.82
CA ARG A 301 -12.96 4.75 -0.46
C ARG A 301 -11.63 5.15 -1.11
N CYS A 302 -10.48 4.70 -0.60
CA CYS A 302 -9.22 4.85 -1.33
C CYS A 302 -9.18 3.83 -2.47
N ALA A 303 -9.24 4.33 -3.71
CA ALA A 303 -9.34 3.49 -4.90
C ALA A 303 -8.00 2.89 -5.36
N GLY A 304 -6.88 3.51 -4.99
CA GLY A 304 -5.54 3.03 -5.32
C GLY A 304 -4.44 4.07 -5.17
N ILE A 305 -3.25 3.65 -5.54
CA ILE A 305 -2.00 4.42 -5.47
C ILE A 305 -1.35 4.41 -6.86
N THR A 306 -0.84 5.55 -7.30
CA THR A 306 0.03 5.68 -8.48
C THR A 306 1.36 6.29 -8.03
N VAL A 307 2.48 5.66 -8.38
CA VAL A 307 3.83 6.24 -8.23
C VAL A 307 4.17 7.08 -9.46
N TRP A 308 4.89 8.21 -9.29
CA TRP A 308 5.14 9.14 -10.38
C TRP A 308 6.39 8.78 -11.19
N GLY A 309 6.39 7.59 -11.76
CA GLY A 309 7.44 7.03 -12.59
C GLY A 309 7.74 5.57 -12.24
N ILE A 310 8.63 4.92 -12.98
CA ILE A 310 9.00 3.52 -12.77
C ILE A 310 10.37 3.40 -12.08
N ARG A 311 11.43 3.95 -12.69
CA ARG A 311 12.81 3.90 -12.16
C ARG A 311 13.25 5.29 -11.71
N ASP A 312 14.18 5.35 -10.79
CA ASP A 312 14.78 6.62 -10.33
C ASP A 312 15.32 7.46 -11.49
N SER A 313 15.86 6.83 -12.53
CA SER A 313 16.33 7.50 -13.76
C SER A 313 15.21 8.09 -14.64
N ASP A 314 13.98 7.68 -14.43
CA ASP A 314 12.81 8.16 -15.18
C ASP A 314 12.05 9.28 -14.42
N SER A 315 12.46 9.59 -13.19
CA SER A 315 11.79 10.58 -12.33
C SER A 315 12.09 12.02 -12.74
N TRP A 316 11.07 12.86 -12.68
CA TRP A 316 11.21 14.32 -12.83
C TRP A 316 12.01 14.97 -11.68
N ARG A 317 12.04 14.32 -10.50
CA ARG A 317 12.83 14.75 -9.31
C ARG A 317 14.26 14.23 -9.43
N THR A 318 15.01 14.82 -10.36
CA THR A 318 16.37 14.40 -10.67
C THR A 318 17.28 14.44 -9.44
N GLY A 319 18.00 13.35 -9.18
CA GLY A 319 18.97 13.24 -8.07
C GLY A 319 18.35 12.88 -6.72
N GLU A 320 17.04 12.89 -6.57
CA GLU A 320 16.39 12.52 -5.31
C GLU A 320 16.09 11.03 -5.19
N ASN A 321 16.28 10.25 -6.26
CA ASN A 321 16.01 8.79 -6.32
C ASN A 321 14.70 8.39 -5.62
N PRO A 322 13.54 8.95 -6.04
CA PRO A 322 12.35 8.93 -5.21
C PRO A 322 11.44 7.72 -5.43
N LEU A 323 11.75 6.83 -6.39
CA LEU A 323 10.85 5.77 -6.84
C LEU A 323 11.16 4.40 -6.20
N LEU A 324 10.38 3.38 -6.59
CA LEU A 324 10.44 2.02 -6.03
C LEU A 324 11.54 1.16 -6.65
N PHE A 325 12.02 1.53 -7.84
CA PHE A 325 13.09 0.86 -8.56
C PHE A 325 14.25 1.82 -8.76
N ASP A 326 15.47 1.32 -8.62
CA ASP A 326 16.69 2.08 -8.91
C ASP A 326 16.85 2.37 -10.42
N ALA A 327 17.87 3.11 -10.80
CA ALA A 327 18.15 3.47 -12.20
C ALA A 327 18.33 2.26 -13.12
N SER A 328 18.75 1.12 -12.56
CA SER A 328 18.95 -0.15 -13.29
C SER A 328 17.70 -1.04 -13.32
N GLY A 329 16.62 -0.64 -12.62
CA GLY A 329 15.36 -1.40 -12.52
C GLY A 329 15.34 -2.45 -11.41
N ASN A 330 16.30 -2.42 -10.47
CA ASN A 330 16.26 -3.28 -9.30
C ASN A 330 15.29 -2.75 -8.24
N LYS A 331 14.65 -3.67 -7.53
CA LYS A 331 13.72 -3.35 -6.45
C LYS A 331 14.46 -2.73 -5.26
N LYS A 332 14.01 -1.57 -4.78
CA LYS A 332 14.55 -0.89 -3.59
C LYS A 332 13.85 -1.39 -2.32
N ALA A 333 14.38 -1.03 -1.15
CA ALA A 333 13.71 -1.28 0.14
C ALA A 333 12.28 -0.70 0.18
N ALA A 334 12.06 0.44 -0.49
CA ALA A 334 10.76 1.06 -0.64
C ALA A 334 9.75 0.14 -1.35
N TYR A 335 10.17 -0.57 -2.41
CA TYR A 335 9.34 -1.58 -3.07
C TYR A 335 8.90 -2.68 -2.10
N THR A 336 9.86 -3.27 -1.39
CA THR A 336 9.59 -4.37 -0.46
C THR A 336 8.64 -3.94 0.65
N SER A 337 8.82 -2.74 1.21
CA SER A 337 7.95 -2.20 2.26
C SER A 337 6.55 -1.91 1.77
N THR A 338 6.41 -1.42 0.53
CA THR A 338 5.11 -1.20 -0.13
C THR A 338 4.38 -2.52 -0.35
N LEU A 339 5.05 -3.52 -0.93
CA LEU A 339 4.47 -4.84 -1.20
C LEU A 339 4.02 -5.52 0.11
N ASN A 340 4.85 -5.45 1.15
CA ASN A 340 4.50 -5.99 2.46
C ASN A 340 3.26 -5.29 3.05
N ALA A 341 3.16 -3.97 2.92
CA ALA A 341 1.98 -3.23 3.36
C ALA A 341 0.73 -3.65 2.58
N LEU A 342 0.81 -3.80 1.26
CA LEU A 342 -0.28 -4.28 0.41
C LEU A 342 -0.73 -5.69 0.81
N ASN A 343 0.19 -6.60 1.08
CA ASN A 343 -0.13 -7.98 1.43
C ASN A 343 -0.69 -8.14 2.86
N GLY A 344 -0.94 -7.04 3.55
CA GLY A 344 -1.40 -7.10 4.94
C GLY A 344 -0.29 -7.62 5.87
N GLY A 345 0.93 -7.68 5.36
CA GLY A 345 2.11 -7.72 6.18
C GLY A 345 1.99 -6.52 7.11
N SER A 346 1.66 -6.78 8.34
CA SER A 346 1.60 -5.78 9.38
C SER A 346 3.03 -5.30 9.59
N THR A 347 3.43 -4.31 8.77
CA THR A 347 4.29 -3.25 9.24
C THR A 347 3.39 -2.05 9.57
N ASN A 348 2.25 -2.28 10.22
CA ASN A 348 1.99 -1.44 11.34
C ASN A 348 3.31 -1.47 12.10
N PRO A 349 3.84 -0.39 12.63
CA PRO A 349 4.32 -0.56 13.96
C PRO A 349 3.11 -1.22 14.63
N THR A 350 3.16 -2.52 14.79
CA THR A 350 2.25 -3.27 15.68
C THR A 350 2.10 -2.32 16.82
N PRO A 351 0.86 -1.88 17.19
CA PRO A 351 0.76 -0.99 18.33
C PRO A 351 1.78 -1.54 19.27
N THR A 352 2.85 -0.77 19.53
CA THR A 352 4.01 -1.23 20.30
C THR A 352 3.41 -2.11 21.33
N PRO A 353 3.64 -3.45 21.36
CA PRO A 353 2.86 -4.29 22.20
C PRO A 353 2.80 -3.55 23.51
N THR A 354 1.62 -3.21 23.96
CA THR A 354 1.46 -2.48 25.24
C THR A 354 2.40 -3.18 26.17
N PRO A 355 3.37 -2.54 26.85
CA PRO A 355 4.50 -3.20 27.47
C PRO A 355 4.06 -4.53 28.06
N GLY A 356 4.51 -5.66 27.47
CA GLY A 356 4.15 -7.00 27.90
C GLY A 356 3.33 -7.91 26.96
N GLN A 357 2.93 -7.53 25.74
CA GLN A 357 2.18 -8.45 24.87
C GLN A 357 2.83 -8.63 23.48
N VAL A 358 3.67 -9.67 23.36
CA VAL A 358 3.99 -10.30 22.07
C VAL A 358 2.99 -11.42 21.78
N ASP A 359 2.67 -11.66 20.51
CA ASP A 359 1.92 -12.85 20.10
C ASP A 359 2.81 -14.08 20.26
N THR A 360 2.57 -14.88 21.29
CA THR A 360 3.35 -16.08 21.60
C THR A 360 3.22 -17.19 20.56
N ASN A 361 2.27 -17.09 19.63
CA ASN A 361 2.10 -18.04 18.53
C ASN A 361 2.85 -17.61 17.25
N ALA A 362 3.46 -16.42 17.25
CA ALA A 362 4.14 -15.87 16.08
C ALA A 362 5.67 -16.05 16.15
N TRP A 363 6.29 -16.07 14.98
CA TRP A 363 7.72 -15.98 14.82
C TRP A 363 8.14 -14.54 14.51
N TYR A 364 9.31 -14.13 15.01
CA TYR A 364 9.86 -12.79 14.86
C TYR A 364 11.31 -12.82 14.43
N VAL A 365 11.72 -11.82 13.63
CA VAL A 365 13.13 -11.45 13.47
C VAL A 365 13.39 -10.25 14.38
N LEU A 366 14.39 -10.34 15.24
CA LEU A 366 14.82 -9.25 16.11
C LEU A 366 15.91 -8.47 15.39
N VAL A 367 15.60 -7.23 14.95
CA VAL A 367 16.51 -6.37 14.19
C VAL A 367 17.08 -5.29 15.07
N ASN A 368 18.40 -5.24 15.19
CA ASN A 368 19.10 -4.26 16.03
C ASN A 368 19.01 -2.84 15.44
N ARG A 369 18.68 -1.85 16.28
CA ARG A 369 18.50 -0.45 15.85
C ARG A 369 19.79 0.19 15.35
N ASN A 370 20.94 -0.16 15.94
CA ASN A 370 22.23 0.43 15.61
C ASN A 370 22.76 -0.09 14.26
N SER A 371 22.66 -1.40 14.02
CA SER A 371 23.30 -2.08 12.89
C SER A 371 22.34 -2.41 11.75
N GLY A 372 21.01 -2.46 12.00
CA GLY A 372 20.02 -2.98 11.05
C GLY A 372 20.10 -4.50 10.84
N LYS A 373 20.92 -5.22 11.64
CA LYS A 373 21.15 -6.67 11.50
C LYS A 373 20.24 -7.48 12.42
N ALA A 374 20.00 -8.73 12.02
CA ALA A 374 19.16 -9.67 12.75
C ALA A 374 19.93 -10.42 13.84
N LEU A 375 19.26 -10.72 14.94
CA LEU A 375 19.73 -11.70 15.95
C LEU A 375 19.80 -13.08 15.30
N ASP A 376 20.95 -13.75 15.39
CA ASP A 376 21.30 -14.92 14.59
C ASP A 376 21.96 -16.01 15.43
N VAL A 377 21.60 -17.28 15.18
CA VAL A 377 22.34 -18.42 15.71
C VAL A 377 23.55 -18.69 14.81
N TYR A 378 24.74 -18.37 15.28
CA TYR A 378 25.96 -18.43 14.50
C TYR A 378 26.24 -19.85 13.94
N ASN A 379 26.60 -19.89 12.66
CA ASN A 379 26.90 -21.13 11.90
C ASN A 379 25.81 -22.20 11.99
N LEU A 380 24.56 -21.83 12.11
CA LEU A 380 23.43 -22.78 12.17
C LEU A 380 23.61 -23.82 13.29
N SER A 381 24.27 -23.48 14.40
CA SER A 381 24.50 -24.38 15.51
C SER A 381 23.17 -24.89 16.09
N THR A 382 23.13 -26.18 16.46
CA THR A 382 22.02 -26.76 17.21
C THR A 382 22.47 -27.24 18.60
N ALA A 383 23.74 -27.00 18.97
CA ALA A 383 24.32 -27.43 20.27
C ALA A 383 23.96 -26.43 21.37
N ASP A 384 23.96 -26.93 22.64
CA ASP A 384 24.01 -26.08 23.82
C ASP A 384 25.32 -25.28 23.85
N GLY A 385 25.27 -24.02 24.28
CA GLY A 385 26.40 -23.10 24.20
C GLY A 385 26.65 -22.51 22.82
N GLY A 386 25.81 -22.82 21.79
CA GLY A 386 25.92 -22.21 20.49
C GLY A 386 25.84 -20.68 20.58
N ARG A 387 26.81 -19.99 19.95
CA ARG A 387 26.92 -18.52 19.99
C ARG A 387 25.69 -17.86 19.38
N ILE A 388 25.22 -16.80 20.02
CA ILE A 388 24.27 -15.85 19.42
C ILE A 388 25.06 -14.62 18.95
N THR A 389 24.81 -14.21 17.71
CA THR A 389 25.47 -13.08 17.05
C THR A 389 24.44 -12.18 16.38
N GLN A 390 24.87 -11.09 15.78
CA GLN A 390 24.09 -10.43 14.75
C GLN A 390 24.61 -10.80 13.34
N TRP A 391 23.72 -10.85 12.38
CA TRP A 391 24.06 -11.08 10.97
C TRP A 391 23.14 -10.34 10.02
N ALA A 392 23.60 -10.05 8.79
CA ALA A 392 22.74 -9.52 7.74
C ALA A 392 21.47 -10.37 7.62
N ARG A 393 20.30 -9.73 7.56
CA ARG A 393 19.01 -10.44 7.50
C ARG A 393 18.92 -11.27 6.22
N ASN A 394 18.68 -12.57 6.37
CA ASN A 394 18.57 -13.54 5.27
C ASN A 394 17.26 -14.36 5.31
N ASN A 395 16.38 -14.09 6.29
CA ASN A 395 15.12 -14.78 6.53
C ASN A 395 15.24 -16.28 6.82
N GLY A 396 16.43 -16.78 7.15
CA GLY A 396 16.64 -18.17 7.57
C GLY A 396 16.05 -18.44 8.96
N ASN A 397 15.75 -19.72 9.25
CA ASN A 397 15.16 -20.12 10.53
C ASN A 397 16.05 -19.78 11.74
N GLN A 398 17.36 -19.69 11.57
CA GLN A 398 18.31 -19.28 12.62
C GLN A 398 18.19 -17.81 13.04
N GLN A 399 17.45 -17.01 12.30
CA GLN A 399 17.13 -15.61 12.61
C GLN A 399 15.69 -15.43 13.08
N GLN A 400 14.93 -16.54 13.23
CA GLN A 400 13.52 -16.49 13.58
C GLN A 400 13.31 -17.01 14.99
N TRP A 401 12.59 -16.22 15.81
CA TRP A 401 12.45 -16.39 17.23
C TRP A 401 10.99 -16.34 17.67
N GLN A 402 10.60 -17.19 18.58
CA GLN A 402 9.27 -17.21 19.21
C GLN A 402 9.39 -16.83 20.68
N PHE A 403 8.49 -16.01 21.15
CA PHE A 403 8.40 -15.66 22.56
C PHE A 403 7.50 -16.66 23.29
N VAL A 404 8.07 -17.45 24.18
CA VAL A 404 7.33 -18.43 24.98
C VAL A 404 7.07 -17.81 26.36
N ASP A 405 5.81 -17.67 26.74
CA ASP A 405 5.43 -17.05 28.02
C ASP A 405 6.03 -17.80 29.23
N SER A 406 6.57 -17.03 30.13
CA SER A 406 7.17 -17.54 31.39
C SER A 406 6.47 -16.98 32.66
N GLY A 407 5.35 -16.26 32.45
CA GLY A 407 4.58 -15.60 33.49
C GLY A 407 5.23 -14.30 34.00
N GLY A 408 4.39 -13.42 34.55
CA GLY A 408 4.85 -12.16 35.14
C GLY A 408 5.44 -11.17 34.15
N GLY A 409 5.08 -11.25 32.85
CA GLY A 409 5.60 -10.38 31.80
C GLY A 409 6.99 -10.77 31.29
N TYR A 410 7.45 -11.99 31.58
CA TYR A 410 8.70 -12.53 31.06
C TYR A 410 8.46 -13.59 30.00
N TYR A 411 9.39 -13.68 29.04
CA TYR A 411 9.38 -14.61 27.93
C TYR A 411 10.72 -15.31 27.77
N ARG A 412 10.70 -16.55 27.27
CA ARG A 412 11.88 -17.22 26.72
C ARG A 412 11.87 -17.01 25.21
N VAL A 413 13.02 -16.68 24.65
CA VAL A 413 13.18 -16.35 23.23
C VAL A 413 13.69 -17.59 22.52
N LYS A 414 12.78 -18.35 21.85
CA LYS A 414 13.04 -19.69 21.30
C LYS A 414 13.41 -19.60 19.82
N SER A 415 14.52 -20.21 19.43
CA SER A 415 14.98 -20.30 18.04
C SER A 415 14.11 -21.26 17.22
N ARG A 416 13.66 -20.83 16.04
CA ARG A 416 12.97 -21.70 15.08
C ARG A 416 13.87 -22.79 14.50
N HIS A 417 15.18 -22.52 14.41
CA HIS A 417 16.16 -23.43 13.86
C HIS A 417 16.49 -24.59 14.81
N SER A 418 16.84 -24.26 16.04
CA SER A 418 17.37 -25.26 16.99
C SER A 418 16.35 -25.73 18.04
N GLY A 419 15.24 -25.00 18.21
CA GLY A 419 14.30 -25.22 19.31
C GLY A 419 14.83 -24.80 20.68
N LYS A 420 16.06 -24.29 20.77
CA LYS A 420 16.70 -23.80 21.99
C LYS A 420 16.35 -22.34 22.26
N VAL A 421 16.64 -21.86 23.48
CA VAL A 421 16.31 -20.50 23.91
C VAL A 421 17.55 -19.65 24.14
N VAL A 422 17.38 -18.32 24.02
CA VAL A 422 18.43 -17.33 24.34
C VAL A 422 18.73 -17.37 25.83
N ASP A 423 19.99 -17.60 26.16
CA ASP A 423 20.49 -17.91 27.50
C ASP A 423 21.65 -17.00 27.88
N VAL A 424 21.66 -16.47 29.10
CA VAL A 424 22.85 -15.85 29.65
C VAL A 424 23.73 -16.95 30.21
N SER A 425 24.86 -17.19 29.55
CA SER A 425 25.79 -18.28 29.90
C SER A 425 26.19 -18.26 31.36
N ASN A 426 26.14 -19.43 32.00
CA ASN A 426 26.54 -19.66 33.39
C ASN A 426 25.84 -18.75 34.43
N PHE A 427 24.61 -18.32 34.18
CA PHE A 427 23.88 -17.40 35.06
C PHE A 427 24.67 -16.13 35.39
N SER A 428 25.51 -15.67 34.47
CA SER A 428 26.33 -14.47 34.69
C SER A 428 25.45 -13.26 35.03
N THR A 429 25.91 -12.47 35.99
CA THR A 429 25.29 -11.15 36.30
C THR A 429 26.23 -9.99 35.92
N ALA A 430 27.40 -10.29 35.33
CA ALA A 430 28.39 -9.30 34.94
C ALA A 430 28.06 -8.64 33.59
N ASN A 431 28.52 -7.40 33.40
CA ASN A 431 28.56 -6.76 32.08
C ASN A 431 29.48 -7.54 31.15
N GLY A 432 29.08 -7.70 29.91
CA GLY A 432 29.77 -8.51 28.90
C GLY A 432 29.52 -10.02 29.03
N GLY A 433 28.60 -10.45 29.94
CA GLY A 433 28.18 -11.84 30.01
C GLY A 433 27.70 -12.37 28.67
N ALA A 434 28.27 -13.50 28.21
CA ALA A 434 28.00 -14.04 26.89
C ALA A 434 26.54 -14.52 26.74
N ILE A 435 25.94 -14.24 25.60
CA ILE A 435 24.64 -14.77 25.21
C ILE A 435 24.85 -15.97 24.28
N VAL A 436 24.24 -17.06 24.62
CA VAL A 436 24.29 -18.32 23.89
C VAL A 436 22.88 -18.87 23.66
N GLN A 437 22.73 -19.92 22.89
CA GLN A 437 21.51 -20.73 22.93
C GLN A 437 21.72 -21.92 23.86
N TRP A 438 20.68 -22.31 24.58
CA TRP A 438 20.69 -23.48 25.47
C TRP A 438 19.34 -24.20 25.47
N ALA A 439 19.34 -25.47 25.88
CA ALA A 439 18.09 -26.20 26.10
C ALA A 439 17.13 -25.39 26.98
N ASP A 440 15.85 -25.42 26.68
CA ASP A 440 14.82 -24.68 27.42
C ASP A 440 14.60 -25.32 28.81
N LEU A 441 15.21 -24.75 29.82
CA LEU A 441 15.12 -25.17 31.22
C LEU A 441 14.23 -24.22 32.06
N ASN A 442 13.68 -23.18 31.41
CA ASN A 442 12.89 -22.14 32.09
C ASN A 442 13.64 -21.44 33.25
N GLY A 443 14.98 -21.39 33.21
CA GLY A 443 15.81 -20.70 34.18
C GLY A 443 15.64 -19.19 34.10
N THR A 444 15.90 -18.46 35.21
CA THR A 444 15.79 -16.99 35.21
C THR A 444 16.76 -16.32 34.27
N ASN A 445 17.91 -16.94 33.95
CA ASN A 445 18.88 -16.50 32.93
C ASN A 445 18.39 -16.65 31.47
N GLN A 446 17.29 -17.40 31.25
CA GLN A 446 16.65 -17.59 29.96
C GLN A 446 15.39 -16.73 29.81
N GLN A 447 15.02 -16.00 30.87
CA GLN A 447 13.77 -15.23 30.88
C GLN A 447 14.04 -13.73 30.69
N TRP A 448 13.28 -13.13 29.78
CA TRP A 448 13.49 -11.76 29.31
C TRP A 448 12.16 -11.00 29.35
N ARG A 449 12.13 -9.83 29.97
CA ARG A 449 11.01 -8.90 29.80
C ARG A 449 11.30 -7.91 28.69
N LEU A 450 10.26 -7.45 28.02
CA LEU A 450 10.36 -6.39 27.05
C LEU A 450 10.19 -5.04 27.75
N ALA A 451 11.13 -4.13 27.52
CA ALA A 451 11.08 -2.75 27.96
C ALA A 451 11.00 -1.84 26.74
N ASP A 452 10.02 -0.95 26.72
CA ASP A 452 9.81 -0.06 25.57
C ASP A 452 10.97 0.89 25.34
N SER A 453 11.15 1.23 24.06
CA SER A 453 12.06 2.26 23.58
C SER A 453 11.37 3.06 22.48
N ALA A 454 11.77 4.32 22.31
CA ALA A 454 11.15 5.19 21.34
C ALA A 454 11.20 4.62 19.90
N GLY A 455 10.16 4.86 19.12
CA GLY A 455 10.10 4.46 17.71
C GLY A 455 9.72 2.99 17.47
N GLY A 456 9.05 2.33 18.43
CA GLY A 456 8.60 0.95 18.29
C GLY A 456 9.69 -0.10 18.49
N TYR A 457 10.80 0.30 19.11
CA TYR A 457 11.85 -0.62 19.55
C TYR A 457 11.61 -1.10 20.97
N VAL A 458 12.17 -2.26 21.32
CA VAL A 458 12.17 -2.82 22.67
C VAL A 458 13.58 -3.18 23.09
N ARG A 459 13.82 -3.19 24.41
CA ARG A 459 15.01 -3.79 25.01
C ARG A 459 14.60 -5.07 25.72
N LEU A 460 15.38 -6.11 25.57
CA LEU A 460 15.17 -7.39 26.24
C LEU A 460 15.97 -7.38 27.54
N ILE A 461 15.28 -7.36 28.68
CA ILE A 461 15.91 -7.27 30.00
C ILE A 461 15.85 -8.63 30.67
N ASN A 462 17.03 -9.17 31.00
CA ASN A 462 17.15 -10.48 31.60
C ASN A 462 16.62 -10.49 33.06
N ARG A 463 15.87 -11.54 33.43
CA ARG A 463 15.27 -11.67 34.77
C ARG A 463 16.28 -11.92 35.86
N ASN A 464 17.37 -12.64 35.56
CA ASN A 464 18.41 -12.98 36.54
C ASN A 464 19.33 -11.80 36.86
N SER A 465 19.76 -11.05 35.82
CA SER A 465 20.79 -10.02 35.96
C SER A 465 20.24 -8.58 35.90
N ASN A 466 19.00 -8.41 35.47
CA ASN A 466 18.38 -7.10 35.15
C ASN A 466 19.16 -6.29 34.10
N LYS A 467 19.94 -6.94 33.23
CA LYS A 467 20.73 -6.34 32.15
C LYS A 467 20.05 -6.51 30.81
N ALA A 468 20.37 -5.59 29.87
CA ALA A 468 19.85 -5.58 28.52
C ALA A 468 20.64 -6.50 27.57
N LEU A 469 19.96 -7.12 26.62
CA LEU A 469 20.53 -7.80 25.46
C LEU A 469 21.20 -6.79 24.55
N GLU A 470 22.52 -6.91 24.33
CA GLU A 470 23.33 -5.89 23.66
C GLU A 470 24.20 -6.46 22.54
N VAL A 471 24.32 -5.74 21.42
CA VAL A 471 25.42 -5.99 20.48
C VAL A 471 26.71 -5.42 21.06
N GLN A 472 27.67 -6.28 21.31
CA GLN A 472 28.92 -5.94 21.97
C GLN A 472 29.66 -4.81 21.24
N GLY A 473 30.03 -3.75 22.02
CA GLY A 473 30.80 -2.62 21.52
C GLY A 473 30.07 -1.81 20.41
N ALA A 474 28.74 -1.88 20.35
CA ALA A 474 27.95 -1.23 19.30
C ALA A 474 28.44 -1.58 17.87
N SER A 475 29.00 -2.76 17.68
CA SER A 475 29.50 -3.22 16.37
C SER A 475 28.40 -3.24 15.33
N THR A 476 28.74 -2.93 14.07
CA THR A 476 27.85 -3.08 12.90
C THR A 476 28.26 -4.24 12.01
N ALA A 477 29.28 -5.03 12.38
CA ALA A 477 29.78 -6.15 11.59
C ALA A 477 28.89 -7.39 11.71
N ASP A 478 28.86 -8.23 10.65
CA ASP A 478 28.33 -9.58 10.74
C ASP A 478 29.18 -10.44 11.69
N GLY A 479 28.54 -11.30 12.46
CA GLY A 479 29.19 -12.16 13.43
C GLY A 479 29.59 -11.46 14.75
N ALA A 480 29.22 -10.19 14.94
CA ALA A 480 29.45 -9.52 16.22
C ALA A 480 28.68 -10.23 17.34
N ASN A 481 29.33 -10.41 18.47
CA ASN A 481 28.75 -11.10 19.62
C ASN A 481 27.59 -10.35 20.23
N ILE A 482 26.66 -11.11 20.75
CA ILE A 482 25.62 -10.60 21.65
C ILE A 482 26.04 -10.90 23.09
N VAL A 483 25.91 -9.90 23.93
CA VAL A 483 26.23 -9.94 25.38
C VAL A 483 25.08 -9.34 26.17
N GLN A 484 25.11 -9.50 27.49
CA GLN A 484 24.31 -8.65 28.36
C GLN A 484 25.11 -7.47 28.88
N TYR A 485 24.48 -6.32 29.06
CA TYR A 485 25.12 -5.12 29.61
C TYR A 485 24.12 -4.29 30.44
N ASP A 486 24.61 -3.39 31.29
CA ASP A 486 23.72 -2.47 32.02
C ASP A 486 22.75 -1.77 31.03
N ASP A 487 21.49 -1.66 31.44
CA ASP A 487 20.45 -1.05 30.62
C ASP A 487 20.62 0.48 30.59
N TRP A 488 21.35 0.99 29.60
CA TRP A 488 21.57 2.41 29.39
C TRP A 488 20.79 2.99 28.18
N GLY A 489 20.00 2.16 27.50
CA GLY A 489 19.11 2.57 26.44
C GLY A 489 19.79 2.90 25.11
N GLY A 490 21.03 2.47 24.87
CA GLY A 490 21.75 2.67 23.62
C GLY A 490 21.08 1.97 22.42
N ASN A 491 21.32 2.46 21.20
CA ASN A 491 20.74 1.88 20.00
C ASN A 491 21.15 0.40 19.79
N ASN A 492 22.33 0.00 20.26
CA ASN A 492 22.83 -1.39 20.22
C ASN A 492 22.12 -2.34 21.20
N GLN A 493 21.30 -1.80 22.13
CA GLN A 493 20.44 -2.56 23.05
C GLN A 493 18.99 -2.59 22.59
N GLN A 494 18.66 -1.85 21.51
CA GLN A 494 17.29 -1.69 21.03
C GLN A 494 17.03 -2.58 19.83
N TRP A 495 15.91 -3.30 19.87
CA TRP A 495 15.55 -4.31 18.89
C TRP A 495 14.15 -4.06 18.35
N GLN A 496 14.00 -4.12 17.05
CA GLN A 496 12.69 -4.14 16.41
C GLN A 496 12.23 -5.59 16.26
N LEU A 497 11.02 -5.89 16.71
CA LEU A 497 10.40 -7.19 16.55
C LEU A 497 9.63 -7.22 15.23
N SER A 498 10.23 -7.83 14.20
CA SER A 498 9.58 -8.00 12.89
C SER A 498 8.91 -9.36 12.83
N ARG A 499 7.57 -9.41 12.84
CA ARG A 499 6.81 -10.66 12.73
C ARG A 499 7.13 -11.33 11.39
N VAL A 500 7.29 -12.65 11.41
CA VAL A 500 7.41 -13.50 10.22
C VAL A 500 6.09 -14.24 10.04
N GLY A 501 5.53 -14.18 8.83
CA GLY A 501 4.25 -14.81 8.49
C GLY A 501 4.27 -16.34 8.56
#